data_4bf8c4229429f765b6d51f5888630d21
#
_entry.id   4bf8c4229429f765b6d51f5888630d21
#
_cell.length_a   1.000
_cell.length_b   1.000
_cell.length_c   1.000
_cell.angle_alpha   90.00
_cell.angle_beta   90.00
_cell.angle_gamma   90.00
#
_symmetry.space_group_name_H-M   'P 1'
#
loop_
_entity.id
_entity.type
_entity.pdbx_description
1 polymer ?
#
loop_
_entity_poly.entity_id
_entity_poly.type
_entity_poly.pdbx_seq_one_letter_code
_entity_poly.pdbx_strand_id
1 'polypeptide(L)'
;MDFNKADLVCSDAAPEFVGERFVDHMRAIELNYMVMGFCRKNLRKGGSLLMKIIQGPAEQALFDDAKIKFDKLQRVKPNASRQESKEIYFLGQGYEESQDPIAVDIRNKLKKFENARTQEESDAFMNDFMKEGQTII
;
A
#
# COMPACT_ATOMS: atom_id res chain seq x y z
N MET A 1 -7.47 17.18 -15.23
CA MET A 1 -6.33 16.29 -15.49
C MET A 1 -5.05 17.01 -15.18
N ASP A 2 -4.18 16.41 -14.41
CA ASP A 2 -2.89 17.01 -14.06
C ASP A 2 -1.82 16.47 -15.01
N PHE A 3 -1.47 17.27 -16.02
CA PHE A 3 -0.49 16.87 -17.05
C PHE A 3 0.94 16.78 -16.53
N ASN A 4 1.21 17.27 -15.33
CA ASN A 4 2.54 17.25 -14.73
C ASN A 4 2.78 15.99 -13.86
N LYS A 5 1.76 15.15 -13.71
CA LYS A 5 1.87 13.93 -12.88
C LYS A 5 1.74 12.67 -13.73
N ALA A 6 2.38 11.62 -13.26
CA ALA A 6 2.39 10.33 -13.95
C ALA A 6 1.10 9.54 -13.69
N ASP A 7 0.69 8.77 -14.69
CA ASP A 7 -0.41 7.81 -14.58
C ASP A 7 0.03 6.52 -13.88
N LEU A 8 1.30 6.17 -14.04
CA LEU A 8 1.89 4.95 -13.51
C LEU A 8 3.32 5.23 -13.06
N VAL A 9 3.65 4.76 -11.88
CA VAL A 9 5.03 4.70 -11.40
C VAL A 9 5.41 3.23 -11.33
N CYS A 10 6.51 2.87 -12.00
CA CYS A 10 7.11 1.54 -11.91
C CYS A 10 8.47 1.66 -11.26
N SER A 11 8.73 0.84 -10.25
CA SER A 11 10.02 0.79 -9.60
C SER A 11 10.52 -0.64 -9.52
N ASP A 12 11.67 -0.88 -10.14
CA ASP A 12 12.44 -2.12 -10.03
C ASP A 12 13.74 -1.86 -9.28
N ALA A 13 13.77 -0.82 -8.48
CA ALA A 13 14.96 -0.39 -7.76
C ALA A 13 15.32 -1.37 -6.65
N ALA A 14 16.60 -1.66 -6.55
CA ALA A 14 17.16 -2.49 -5.49
C ALA A 14 18.44 -1.82 -4.99
N PRO A 15 18.71 -1.87 -3.67
CA PRO A 15 19.97 -1.35 -3.16
C PRO A 15 21.12 -2.28 -3.55
N GLU A 16 22.33 -1.78 -3.38
CA GLU A 16 23.51 -2.63 -3.48
C GLU A 16 23.54 -3.57 -2.26
N PHE A 17 23.55 -4.89 -2.53
CA PHE A 17 23.53 -5.88 -1.46
C PHE A 17 24.92 -6.09 -0.87
N VAL A 18 24.97 -6.14 0.46
CA VAL A 18 26.22 -6.37 1.20
C VAL A 18 26.37 -7.83 1.65
N GLY A 19 25.34 -8.67 1.41
CA GLY A 19 25.39 -10.09 1.73
C GLY A 19 24.84 -10.45 3.10
N GLU A 20 24.38 -9.47 3.89
CA GLU A 20 23.75 -9.69 5.18
C GLU A 20 22.25 -9.48 5.01
N ARG A 21 21.44 -10.52 5.24
CA ARG A 21 20.03 -10.57 4.90
C ARG A 21 19.19 -9.46 5.55
N PHE A 22 19.41 -9.23 6.82
CA PHE A 22 18.62 -8.22 7.53
C PHE A 22 18.96 -6.81 7.04
N VAL A 23 20.24 -6.50 6.89
CA VAL A 23 20.68 -5.20 6.39
C VAL A 23 20.19 -4.96 4.99
N ASP A 24 20.34 -5.96 4.12
CA ASP A 24 19.90 -5.86 2.72
C ASP A 24 18.39 -5.67 2.63
N HIS A 25 17.62 -6.40 3.44
CA HIS A 25 16.18 -6.24 3.51
C HIS A 25 15.78 -4.83 3.95
N MET A 26 16.40 -4.32 5.02
CA MET A 26 16.06 -2.98 5.56
C MET A 26 16.42 -1.88 4.57
N ARG A 27 17.53 -2.02 3.85
CA ARG A 27 17.90 -1.08 2.79
C ARG A 27 16.88 -1.10 1.63
N ALA A 28 16.41 -2.28 1.25
CA ALA A 28 15.39 -2.41 0.23
C ALA A 28 14.08 -1.75 0.66
N ILE A 29 13.66 -1.95 1.90
CA ILE A 29 12.45 -1.33 2.47
C ILE A 29 12.59 0.19 2.50
N GLU A 30 13.73 0.71 2.93
CA GLU A 30 13.99 2.15 2.93
C GLU A 30 13.85 2.74 1.52
N LEU A 31 14.40 2.06 0.51
CA LEU A 31 14.25 2.47 -0.88
C LEU A 31 12.79 2.45 -1.33
N ASN A 32 12.01 1.47 -0.89
CA ASN A 32 10.58 1.41 -1.18
C ASN A 32 9.82 2.61 -0.57
N TYR A 33 10.15 3.02 0.64
CA TYR A 33 9.57 4.23 1.23
C TYR A 33 9.93 5.48 0.44
N MET A 34 11.14 5.55 -0.11
CA MET A 34 11.54 6.65 -1.00
C MET A 34 10.70 6.67 -2.27
N VAL A 35 10.40 5.51 -2.84
CA VAL A 35 9.51 5.41 -4.01
C VAL A 35 8.10 5.89 -3.67
N MET A 36 7.60 5.55 -2.49
CA MET A 36 6.29 6.05 -2.03
C MET A 36 6.29 7.57 -1.88
N GLY A 37 7.39 8.13 -1.38
CA GLY A 37 7.56 9.59 -1.33
C GLY A 37 7.59 10.23 -2.71
N PHE A 38 8.20 9.56 -3.68
CA PHE A 38 8.18 9.98 -5.07
C PHE A 38 6.75 9.99 -5.64
N CYS A 39 5.96 8.98 -5.32
CA CYS A 39 4.56 8.92 -5.75
C CYS A 39 3.74 10.09 -5.21
N ARG A 40 4.00 10.50 -3.99
CA ARG A 40 3.31 11.63 -3.39
C ARG A 40 3.44 12.91 -4.22
N LYS A 41 4.61 13.10 -4.84
CA LYS A 41 4.88 14.29 -5.64
C LYS A 41 4.50 14.13 -7.11
N ASN A 42 4.56 12.91 -7.62
CA ASN A 42 4.58 12.69 -9.07
C ASN A 42 3.45 11.79 -9.59
N LEU A 43 2.78 11.03 -8.73
CA LEU A 43 1.69 10.16 -9.16
C LEU A 43 0.36 10.90 -9.05
N ARG A 44 -0.42 10.90 -10.15
CA ARG A 44 -1.73 11.54 -10.13
C ARG A 44 -2.73 10.79 -9.26
N LYS A 45 -3.76 11.47 -8.81
CA LYS A 45 -4.90 10.84 -8.16
C LYS A 45 -5.52 9.80 -9.11
N GLY A 46 -5.79 8.62 -8.59
CA GLY A 46 -6.30 7.50 -9.39
C GLY A 46 -5.22 6.73 -10.13
N GLY A 47 -3.96 7.16 -10.06
CA GLY A 47 -2.85 6.50 -10.72
C GLY A 47 -2.46 5.17 -10.07
N SER A 48 -1.50 4.51 -10.68
CA SER A 48 -1.06 3.16 -10.26
C SER A 48 0.42 3.12 -9.93
N LEU A 49 0.78 2.23 -9.02
CA LEU A 49 2.16 1.95 -8.64
C LEU A 49 2.44 0.46 -8.80
N LEU A 50 3.55 0.16 -9.45
CA LEU A 50 4.11 -1.20 -9.47
C LEU A 50 5.52 -1.13 -8.90
N MET A 51 5.75 -1.79 -7.77
CA MET A 51 6.99 -1.64 -7.02
C MET A 51 7.52 -3.01 -6.59
N LYS A 52 8.76 -3.29 -6.94
CA LYS A 52 9.43 -4.53 -6.52
C LYS A 52 9.71 -4.50 -5.03
N ILE A 53 9.42 -5.60 -4.35
CA ILE A 53 9.59 -5.78 -2.92
C ILE A 53 10.43 -7.03 -2.68
N ILE A 54 11.40 -6.92 -1.78
CA ILE A 54 12.13 -8.08 -1.29
C ILE A 54 11.48 -8.47 0.04
N GLN A 55 10.94 -9.68 0.11
CA GLN A 55 10.21 -10.16 1.29
C GLN A 55 11.12 -10.27 2.50
N GLY A 56 10.57 -9.94 3.67
CA GLY A 56 11.29 -10.00 4.92
C GLY A 56 10.45 -9.43 6.06
N PRO A 57 11.04 -9.26 7.25
CA PRO A 57 10.29 -8.88 8.47
C PRO A 57 9.52 -7.56 8.37
N ALA A 58 10.01 -6.58 7.62
CA ALA A 58 9.38 -5.27 7.52
C ALA A 58 8.38 -5.14 6.36
N GLU A 59 8.17 -6.19 5.58
CA GLU A 59 7.31 -6.14 4.40
C GLU A 59 5.85 -5.86 4.76
N GLN A 60 5.35 -6.47 5.83
CA GLN A 60 3.96 -6.26 6.25
C GLN A 60 3.70 -4.82 6.68
N ALA A 61 4.63 -4.21 7.40
CA ALA A 61 4.51 -2.80 7.79
C ALA A 61 4.48 -1.88 6.58
N LEU A 62 5.34 -2.16 5.59
CA LEU A 62 5.34 -1.43 4.32
C LEU A 62 4.01 -1.59 3.59
N PHE A 63 3.48 -2.81 3.54
CA PHE A 63 2.19 -3.10 2.92
C PHE A 63 1.07 -2.29 3.59
N ASP A 64 1.03 -2.28 4.91
CA ASP A 64 0.02 -1.54 5.67
C ASP A 64 0.10 -0.04 5.42
N ASP A 65 1.32 0.51 5.35
CA ASP A 65 1.54 1.93 5.06
C ASP A 65 1.13 2.30 3.63
N ALA A 66 1.40 1.42 2.68
CA ALA A 66 1.02 1.63 1.28
C ALA A 66 -0.48 1.47 1.05
N LYS A 67 -1.10 0.52 1.75
CA LYS A 67 -2.51 0.18 1.58
C LYS A 67 -3.44 1.38 1.79
N ILE A 68 -3.13 2.25 2.73
CA ILE A 68 -3.97 3.41 3.01
C ILE A 68 -3.92 4.48 1.91
N LYS A 69 -2.96 4.37 1.00
CA LYS A 69 -2.75 5.35 -0.08
C LYS A 69 -3.38 4.94 -1.41
N PHE A 70 -3.88 3.72 -1.51
CA PHE A 70 -4.46 3.19 -2.74
C PHE A 70 -5.83 2.59 -2.48
N ASP A 71 -6.71 2.67 -3.47
CA ASP A 71 -8.00 1.99 -3.38
C ASP A 71 -7.84 0.49 -3.30
N LYS A 72 -6.87 -0.04 -4.03
CA LYS A 72 -6.56 -1.45 -4.02
C LYS A 72 -5.05 -1.64 -4.03
N LEU A 73 -4.55 -2.41 -3.08
CA LEU A 73 -3.14 -2.82 -3.04
C LEU A 73 -3.08 -4.33 -2.94
N GLN A 74 -2.30 -4.95 -3.79
CA GLN A 74 -2.14 -6.39 -3.78
C GLN A 74 -0.68 -6.79 -4.00
N ARG A 75 -0.35 -7.96 -3.49
CA ARG A 75 0.93 -8.60 -3.74
C ARG A 75 0.81 -9.44 -5.00
N VAL A 76 1.75 -9.26 -5.92
CA VAL A 76 1.78 -9.98 -7.19
C VAL A 76 3.11 -10.68 -7.31
N LYS A 77 3.09 -12.00 -7.53
CA LYS A 77 4.30 -12.76 -7.79
C LYS A 77 4.38 -13.05 -9.30
N PRO A 78 5.47 -12.62 -9.97
CA PRO A 78 5.62 -12.89 -11.40
C PRO A 78 5.66 -14.38 -11.70
N ASN A 79 4.97 -14.81 -12.77
CA ASN A 79 4.95 -16.22 -13.18
C ASN A 79 6.33 -16.75 -13.55
N ALA A 80 7.22 -15.88 -14.00
CA ALA A 80 8.57 -16.23 -14.38
C ALA A 80 9.54 -16.31 -13.21
N SER A 81 9.12 -15.92 -11.99
CA SER A 81 10.01 -15.96 -10.85
C SER A 81 10.18 -17.38 -10.35
N ARG A 82 11.42 -17.70 -9.97
CA ARG A 82 11.71 -18.99 -9.34
C ARG A 82 11.02 -19.05 -7.99
N GLN A 83 10.59 -20.26 -7.58
CA GLN A 83 9.94 -20.45 -6.27
C GLN A 83 10.83 -20.00 -5.10
N GLU A 84 12.13 -20.02 -5.30
CA GLU A 84 13.13 -19.61 -4.31
C GLU A 84 13.32 -18.08 -4.26
N SER A 85 12.80 -17.35 -5.23
CA SER A 85 12.92 -15.90 -5.25
C SER A 85 12.05 -15.28 -4.17
N LYS A 86 12.66 -14.37 -3.40
CA LYS A 86 11.94 -13.58 -2.39
C LYS A 86 11.36 -12.30 -2.95
N GLU A 87 11.42 -12.13 -4.26
CA GLU A 87 10.91 -10.95 -4.93
C GLU A 87 9.42 -11.10 -5.20
N ILE A 88 8.67 -10.07 -4.83
CA ILE A 88 7.27 -9.89 -5.20
C ILE A 88 7.10 -8.45 -5.66
N TYR A 89 5.91 -8.13 -6.17
CA TYR A 89 5.56 -6.77 -6.52
C TYR A 89 4.36 -6.32 -5.70
N PHE A 90 4.38 -5.06 -5.25
CA PHE A 90 3.17 -4.39 -4.82
C PHE A 90 2.55 -3.72 -6.03
N LEU A 91 1.28 -4.03 -6.29
CA LEU A 91 0.48 -3.35 -7.30
C LEU A 91 -0.59 -2.53 -6.59
N GLY A 92 -0.41 -1.21 -6.63
CA GLY A 92 -1.38 -0.26 -6.09
C GLY A 92 -2.18 0.38 -7.22
N GLN A 93 -3.48 0.46 -7.05
CA GLN A 93 -4.38 1.09 -8.01
C GLN A 93 -5.29 2.08 -7.29
N GLY A 94 -5.57 3.19 -7.95
CA GLY A 94 -6.43 4.21 -7.36
C GLY A 94 -5.71 5.02 -6.29
N TYR A 95 -4.60 5.66 -6.64
CA TYR A 95 -3.83 6.48 -5.70
C TYR A 95 -4.68 7.62 -5.13
N GLU A 96 -4.60 7.81 -3.82
CA GLU A 96 -5.33 8.86 -3.10
C GLU A 96 -4.34 9.81 -2.42
N GLU A 97 -4.41 11.09 -2.76
CA GLU A 97 -3.48 12.10 -2.22
C GLU A 97 -3.79 12.52 -0.79
N SER A 98 -5.00 12.25 -0.30
CA SER A 98 -5.37 12.69 1.04
C SER A 98 -4.48 12.05 2.08
N GLN A 99 -3.77 12.90 2.80
CA GLN A 99 -2.92 12.51 3.93
C GLN A 99 -3.60 12.81 5.28
N ASP A 100 -4.85 13.30 5.25
CA ASP A 100 -5.61 13.56 6.46
C ASP A 100 -5.90 12.23 7.17
N PRO A 101 -5.39 12.01 8.39
CA PRO A 101 -5.61 10.76 9.12
C PRO A 101 -7.09 10.43 9.33
N ILE A 102 -7.92 11.44 9.54
CA ILE A 102 -9.37 11.26 9.74
C ILE A 102 -10.02 10.77 8.45
N ALA A 103 -9.70 11.40 7.32
CA ALA A 103 -10.23 11.00 6.02
C ALA A 103 -9.81 9.59 5.64
N VAL A 104 -8.54 9.24 5.90
CA VAL A 104 -7.99 7.90 5.64
C VAL A 104 -8.71 6.87 6.50
N ASP A 105 -8.92 7.15 7.77
CA ASP A 105 -9.58 6.23 8.69
C ASP A 105 -11.03 5.98 8.28
N ILE A 106 -11.77 7.03 7.95
CA ILE A 106 -13.14 6.92 7.45
C ILE A 106 -13.19 6.09 6.18
N ARG A 107 -12.30 6.35 5.23
CA ARG A 107 -12.23 5.61 3.97
C ARG A 107 -12.01 4.12 4.21
N ASN A 108 -11.08 3.77 5.10
CA ASN A 108 -10.79 2.38 5.42
C ASN A 108 -11.98 1.67 6.05
N LYS A 109 -12.71 2.36 6.92
CA LYS A 109 -13.92 1.82 7.55
C LYS A 109 -15.03 1.60 6.53
N LEU A 110 -15.21 2.53 5.61
CA LEU A 110 -16.19 2.38 4.54
C LEU A 110 -15.87 1.21 3.63
N LYS A 111 -14.59 0.99 3.32
CA LYS A 111 -14.17 -0.18 2.53
C LYS A 111 -14.49 -1.49 3.22
N LYS A 112 -14.26 -1.58 4.54
CA LYS A 112 -14.63 -2.76 5.31
C LYS A 112 -16.13 -3.01 5.24
N PHE A 113 -16.94 -1.97 5.33
CA PHE A 113 -18.40 -2.06 5.24
C PHE A 113 -18.84 -2.56 3.85
N GLU A 114 -18.26 -2.02 2.78
CA GLU A 114 -18.57 -2.43 1.41
C GLU A 114 -18.21 -3.90 1.16
N ASN A 115 -17.17 -4.39 1.82
CA ASN A 115 -16.70 -5.76 1.68
C ASN A 115 -17.38 -6.73 2.66
N ALA A 116 -18.21 -6.24 3.58
CA ALA A 116 -18.96 -7.09 4.49
C ALA A 116 -19.96 -7.93 3.70
N ARG A 117 -19.90 -9.26 3.89
CA ARG A 117 -20.72 -10.20 3.12
C ARG A 117 -21.96 -10.67 3.87
N THR A 118 -21.99 -10.47 5.20
CA THR A 118 -23.06 -10.91 6.07
C THR A 118 -23.57 -9.76 6.91
N GLN A 119 -24.80 -9.89 7.40
CA GLN A 119 -25.39 -8.93 8.33
C GLN A 119 -24.58 -8.87 9.63
N GLU A 120 -24.07 -10.01 10.07
CA GLU A 120 -23.23 -10.10 11.27
C GLU A 120 -21.95 -9.31 11.12
N GLU A 121 -21.28 -9.40 9.98
CA GLU A 121 -20.07 -8.61 9.68
C GLU A 121 -20.38 -7.12 9.68
N SER A 122 -21.50 -6.73 9.10
CA SER A 122 -21.95 -5.34 9.06
C SER A 122 -22.23 -4.81 10.45
N ASP A 123 -22.90 -5.60 11.29
CA ASP A 123 -23.22 -5.22 12.67
C ASP A 123 -21.94 -5.11 13.51
N ALA A 124 -20.98 -6.03 13.32
CA ALA A 124 -19.70 -5.97 14.00
C ALA A 124 -18.92 -4.72 13.60
N PHE A 125 -18.94 -4.37 12.33
CA PHE A 125 -18.31 -3.15 11.82
C PHE A 125 -18.92 -1.91 12.47
N MET A 126 -20.25 -1.82 12.49
CA MET A 126 -20.95 -0.67 13.08
C MET A 126 -20.69 -0.54 14.57
N ASN A 127 -20.64 -1.65 15.30
CA ASN A 127 -20.33 -1.64 16.72
C ASN A 127 -18.91 -1.12 16.98
N ASP A 128 -17.92 -1.58 16.21
CA ASP A 128 -16.55 -1.09 16.29
C ASP A 128 -16.48 0.40 16.00
N PHE A 129 -17.16 0.83 14.95
CA PHE A 129 -17.18 2.23 14.53
C PHE A 129 -17.74 3.12 15.64
N MET A 130 -18.82 2.71 16.28
CA MET A 130 -19.46 3.47 17.36
C MET A 130 -18.62 3.48 18.64
N LYS A 131 -17.90 2.38 18.95
CA LYS A 131 -17.06 2.29 20.13
C LYS A 131 -15.86 3.25 20.10
N GLU A 132 -15.35 3.53 18.94
CA GLU A 132 -14.21 4.44 18.79
C GLU A 132 -14.59 5.90 18.99
N GLY A 133 -15.87 6.19 19.22
CA GLY A 133 -16.35 7.53 19.48
C GLY A 133 -16.17 8.50 18.34
N GLN A 134 -16.03 7.99 17.15
CA GLN A 134 -15.83 8.84 15.97
C GLN A 134 -17.13 9.48 15.55
N THR A 135 -17.09 10.78 15.42
CA THR A 135 -18.23 11.56 14.92
C THR A 135 -17.98 11.79 13.43
N ILE A 136 -18.90 11.31 12.60
CA ILE A 136 -18.92 11.65 11.18
C ILE A 136 -19.71 12.93 11.06
N ILE A 137 -19.04 13.95 10.63
CA ILE A 137 -19.66 15.23 10.37
C ILE A 137 -19.84 15.38 8.87
#